data_336b1101a97bb4b5c9fa3a4ef99b46f3
#
_entry.id   336b1101a97bb4b5c9fa3a4ef99b46f3
#
_cell.length_a   1.000
_cell.length_b   1.000
_cell.length_c   1.000
_cell.angle_alpha   90.00
_cell.angle_beta   90.00
_cell.angle_gamma   90.00
#
_symmetry.space_group_name_H-M   'P 1'
#
loop_
_entity.id
_entity.type
_entity.pdbx_description
1 polymer ?
#
loop_
_entity_poly.entity_id
_entity_poly.type
_entity_poly.pdbx_seq_one_letter_code
_entity_poly.pdbx_strand_id
1 'polypeptide(L)'
;VLHYRKERISLKSKQKVVRKHVITDLMRGLYEIRNIRIISKGLFLKNEYRVVSECKAWTTVFPKVDDISMDEIPVDVIAGECCADTRLLENPYYFMGVRDYDDNDTFSKINWNATAAMGRMMSSIYEDRRMYRVQLVCEFPDRYVMDCDAIAEKMITVVCSIYKSLMAAGEYVSIICNAADCVTHEPVVIENGTDIDIVLESMARIDTASTIKTAALQEKQSGEKYFINLSTYSAFS
;
A
#
# COMPACT_ATOMS: atom_id res chain seq x y z
N VAL A 1 -14.15 6.45 17.50
CA VAL A 1 -13.94 7.00 18.85
C VAL A 1 -13.64 5.84 19.78
N LEU A 2 -12.42 5.78 20.30
CA LEU A 2 -12.01 4.80 21.31
C LEU A 2 -12.93 4.89 22.51
N HIS A 3 -13.55 3.77 22.90
CA HIS A 3 -14.42 3.72 24.06
C HIS A 3 -13.67 4.12 25.32
N TYR A 4 -14.18 5.13 26.01
CA TYR A 4 -13.67 5.59 27.30
C TYR A 4 -13.75 4.46 28.32
N ARG A 5 -12.58 3.90 28.68
CA ARG A 5 -12.50 2.87 29.71
C ARG A 5 -12.19 3.52 31.05
N LYS A 6 -13.13 3.43 31.98
CA LYS A 6 -12.98 3.89 33.35
C LYS A 6 -12.54 2.73 34.23
N GLU A 7 -11.35 2.82 34.79
CA GLU A 7 -10.83 1.84 35.76
C GLU A 7 -10.67 2.48 37.14
N ARG A 8 -11.04 1.74 38.16
CA ARG A 8 -10.84 2.16 39.57
C ARG A 8 -9.59 1.48 40.13
N ILE A 9 -8.66 2.27 40.62
CA ILE A 9 -7.42 1.78 41.21
C ILE A 9 -7.33 2.29 42.63
N SER A 10 -7.09 1.38 43.60
CA SER A 10 -6.79 1.72 44.98
C SER A 10 -5.29 1.59 45.20
N LEU A 11 -4.66 2.64 45.70
CA LEU A 11 -3.23 2.69 46.00
C LEU A 11 -3.00 2.83 47.48
N LYS A 12 -2.11 2.01 48.03
CA LYS A 12 -1.57 2.18 49.39
C LYS A 12 -0.40 3.17 49.36
N SER A 13 -0.04 3.69 50.52
CA SER A 13 1.12 4.58 50.63
C SER A 13 2.38 3.91 50.07
N LYS A 14 3.14 4.67 49.23
CA LYS A 14 4.37 4.22 48.55
C LYS A 14 4.18 3.04 47.56
N GLN A 15 2.96 2.72 47.17
CA GLN A 15 2.68 1.69 46.18
C GLN A 15 2.73 2.25 44.78
N LYS A 16 3.41 1.54 43.86
CA LYS A 16 3.37 1.76 42.43
C LYS A 16 2.54 0.67 41.74
N VAL A 17 1.61 1.05 40.89
CA VAL A 17 0.82 0.11 40.10
C VAL A 17 1.07 0.40 38.60
N VAL A 18 1.41 -0.65 37.86
CA VAL A 18 1.54 -0.62 36.41
C VAL A 18 0.40 -1.43 35.82
N ARG A 19 -0.32 -0.86 34.87
CA ARG A 19 -1.40 -1.52 34.14
C ARG A 19 -1.07 -1.62 32.68
N LYS A 20 -1.27 -2.79 32.12
CA LYS A 20 -1.27 -3.03 30.67
C LYS A 20 -2.73 -3.04 30.18
N HIS A 21 -3.03 -2.22 29.21
CA HIS A 21 -4.32 -2.24 28.53
C HIS A 21 -4.11 -2.76 27.11
N VAL A 22 -4.88 -3.78 26.75
CA VAL A 22 -4.95 -4.28 25.38
C VAL A 22 -6.25 -3.74 24.79
N ILE A 23 -6.13 -3.07 23.66
CA ILE A 23 -7.27 -2.58 22.90
C ILE A 23 -7.41 -3.53 21.71
N THR A 24 -8.56 -4.20 21.63
CA THR A 24 -8.91 -5.12 20.55
C THR A 24 -9.94 -4.49 19.63
N ASP A 25 -10.14 -5.09 18.48
CA ASP A 25 -11.19 -4.72 17.53
C ASP A 25 -11.07 -3.28 17.01
N LEU A 26 -9.82 -2.81 16.82
CA LEU A 26 -9.56 -1.54 16.18
C LEU A 26 -9.66 -1.72 14.65
N MET A 27 -10.42 -0.84 14.03
CA MET A 27 -10.40 -0.70 12.57
C MET A 27 -9.06 -0.08 12.14
N ARG A 28 -8.68 -0.24 10.86
CA ARG A 28 -7.48 0.43 10.34
C ARG A 28 -7.56 1.95 10.58
N GLY A 29 -6.41 2.55 10.72
CA GLY A 29 -6.33 4.01 10.87
C GLY A 29 -5.22 4.49 11.78
N LEU A 30 -5.11 5.80 11.88
CA LEU A 30 -4.17 6.47 12.77
C LEU A 30 -4.87 6.85 14.06
N TYR A 31 -4.37 6.32 15.18
CA TYR A 31 -4.92 6.55 16.51
C TYR A 31 -3.99 7.40 17.35
N GLU A 32 -4.54 8.41 18.00
CA GLU A 32 -3.80 9.29 18.90
C GLU A 32 -4.37 9.21 20.30
N ILE A 33 -3.50 8.96 21.28
CA ILE A 33 -3.82 9.10 22.70
C ILE A 33 -3.35 10.48 23.15
N ARG A 34 -4.31 11.39 23.33
CA ARG A 34 -4.02 12.80 23.66
C ARG A 34 -3.91 13.05 25.15
N ASN A 35 -4.82 12.46 25.93
CA ASN A 35 -4.97 12.80 27.32
C ASN A 35 -5.29 11.59 28.18
N ILE A 36 -4.64 11.51 29.34
CA ILE A 36 -4.99 10.60 30.42
C ILE A 36 -5.61 11.43 31.53
N ARG A 37 -6.85 11.11 31.89
CA ARG A 37 -7.55 11.79 32.97
C ARG A 37 -7.52 10.93 34.23
N ILE A 38 -6.90 11.46 35.28
CA ILE A 38 -6.85 10.83 36.60
C ILE A 38 -7.79 11.57 37.54
N ILE A 39 -8.72 10.82 38.14
CA ILE A 39 -9.64 11.36 39.14
C ILE A 39 -9.35 10.67 40.48
N SER A 40 -8.91 11.44 41.45
CA SER A 40 -8.67 10.95 42.83
C SER A 40 -9.75 11.44 43.73
N LYS A 41 -10.29 10.53 44.55
CA LYS A 41 -11.25 10.82 45.61
C LYS A 41 -10.60 10.52 46.96
N GLY A 42 -10.57 11.50 47.82
CA GLY A 42 -10.16 11.30 49.21
C GLY A 42 -11.17 10.46 49.97
N LEU A 43 -10.72 9.60 50.92
CA LEU A 43 -11.58 8.76 51.73
C LEU A 43 -12.58 9.57 52.57
N PHE A 44 -12.19 10.73 53.03
CA PHE A 44 -12.97 11.56 53.95
C PHE A 44 -13.39 12.93 53.37
N LEU A 45 -12.94 13.28 52.18
CA LEU A 45 -13.18 14.59 51.57
C LEU A 45 -14.20 14.46 50.42
N LYS A 46 -15.19 15.34 50.43
CA LYS A 46 -16.13 15.49 49.33
C LYS A 46 -15.48 15.97 48.05
N ASN A 47 -14.20 16.31 48.08
CA ASN A 47 -13.48 16.92 46.97
C ASN A 47 -12.89 15.85 46.09
N GLU A 48 -13.15 15.98 44.79
CA GLU A 48 -12.49 15.23 43.71
C GLU A 48 -11.30 16.05 43.18
N TYR A 49 -10.14 15.45 43.18
CA TYR A 49 -8.98 16.00 42.49
C TYR A 49 -8.93 15.43 41.07
N ARG A 50 -8.94 16.28 40.08
CA ARG A 50 -8.87 15.91 38.67
C ARG A 50 -7.56 16.40 38.09
N VAL A 51 -6.74 15.49 37.59
CA VAL A 51 -5.50 15.77 36.89
C VAL A 51 -5.66 15.26 35.47
N VAL A 52 -5.35 16.11 34.50
CA VAL A 52 -5.28 15.71 33.08
C VAL A 52 -3.79 15.73 32.74
N SER A 53 -3.26 14.57 32.38
CA SER A 53 -1.91 14.45 31.87
C SER A 53 -1.97 14.38 30.35
N GLU A 54 -1.30 15.29 29.68
CA GLU A 54 -1.13 15.23 28.24
C GLU A 54 -0.21 14.05 27.91
N CYS A 55 -0.66 13.24 26.98
CA CYS A 55 0.09 12.11 26.45
C CYS A 55 -0.02 12.18 24.93
N LYS A 56 1.10 12.32 24.23
CA LYS A 56 1.11 12.29 22.76
C LYS A 56 1.70 10.96 22.32
N ALA A 57 0.85 9.94 22.24
CA ALA A 57 1.23 8.65 21.71
C ALA A 57 0.38 8.36 20.46
N TRP A 58 1.06 8.01 19.38
CA TRP A 58 0.45 7.63 18.11
C TRP A 58 0.62 6.14 17.89
N THR A 59 -0.36 5.52 17.29
CA THR A 59 -0.27 4.15 16.79
C THR A 59 -1.05 4.04 15.49
N THR A 60 -0.49 3.34 14.53
CA THR A 60 -1.13 3.03 13.26
C THR A 60 -1.64 1.60 13.30
N VAL A 61 -2.88 1.40 12.93
CA VAL A 61 -3.47 0.08 12.72
C VAL A 61 -3.51 -0.19 11.23
N PHE A 62 -2.75 -1.16 10.79
CA PHE A 62 -2.64 -1.52 9.38
C PHE A 62 -3.91 -2.19 8.86
N PRO A 63 -4.21 -2.06 7.56
CA PRO A 63 -5.28 -2.83 6.94
C PRO A 63 -4.98 -4.33 6.99
N LYS A 64 -6.02 -5.14 6.92
CA LYS A 64 -5.89 -6.58 6.77
C LYS A 64 -5.31 -6.89 5.40
N VAL A 65 -4.43 -7.88 5.34
CA VAL A 65 -3.87 -8.40 4.08
C VAL A 65 -4.15 -9.89 4.04
N ASP A 66 -4.87 -10.32 3.01
CA ASP A 66 -5.14 -11.73 2.76
C ASP A 66 -4.10 -12.27 1.76
N ASP A 67 -3.74 -13.54 1.88
CA ASP A 67 -2.86 -14.20 0.91
C ASP A 67 -3.71 -14.62 -0.29
N ILE A 68 -3.58 -13.88 -1.38
CA ILE A 68 -4.28 -14.13 -2.65
C ILE A 68 -3.25 -14.69 -3.64
N SER A 69 -3.54 -15.86 -4.23
CA SER A 69 -2.74 -16.39 -5.34
C SER A 69 -3.02 -15.61 -6.63
N MET A 70 -2.02 -15.50 -7.50
CA MET A 70 -2.18 -14.82 -8.80
C MET A 70 -3.30 -15.40 -9.65
N ASP A 71 -3.55 -16.73 -9.51
CA ASP A 71 -4.62 -17.45 -10.24
C ASP A 71 -6.03 -17.10 -9.75
N GLU A 72 -6.14 -16.53 -8.53
CA GLU A 72 -7.41 -16.10 -7.94
C GLU A 72 -7.78 -14.65 -8.29
N ILE A 73 -6.84 -13.90 -8.87
CA ILE A 73 -7.11 -12.54 -9.33
C ILE A 73 -7.91 -12.64 -10.63
N PRO A 74 -9.16 -12.13 -10.69
CA PRO A 74 -9.98 -12.20 -11.88
C PRO A 74 -9.28 -11.61 -13.11
N VAL A 75 -9.35 -12.31 -14.23
CA VAL A 75 -8.72 -11.89 -15.50
C VAL A 75 -9.20 -10.49 -15.93
N ASP A 76 -10.45 -10.14 -15.60
CA ASP A 76 -11.02 -8.82 -15.89
C ASP A 76 -10.33 -7.69 -15.09
N VAL A 77 -9.76 -8.00 -13.92
CA VAL A 77 -8.93 -7.07 -13.14
C VAL A 77 -7.56 -6.93 -13.79
N ILE A 78 -7.06 -8.02 -14.42
CA ILE A 78 -5.77 -8.07 -15.13
C ILE A 78 -5.92 -7.52 -16.57
N ALA A 79 -7.14 -7.60 -17.14
CA ALA A 79 -7.44 -7.16 -18.50
C ALA A 79 -7.81 -5.68 -18.62
N GLY A 80 -7.34 -4.82 -17.70
CA GLY A 80 -7.38 -3.37 -17.92
C GLY A 80 -6.78 -3.03 -19.28
N GLU A 81 -7.26 -1.97 -19.94
CA GLU A 81 -6.75 -1.54 -21.25
C GLU A 81 -5.22 -1.52 -21.23
N CYS A 82 -4.62 -2.56 -21.84
CA CYS A 82 -3.19 -2.63 -22.07
C CYS A 82 -2.76 -1.47 -22.97
N CYS A 83 -2.46 -0.33 -22.41
CA CYS A 83 -1.58 0.63 -23.05
C CYS A 83 -0.16 0.05 -22.93
N ALA A 84 0.15 -0.89 -23.83
CA ALA A 84 1.43 -1.56 -23.88
C ALA A 84 2.53 -0.57 -24.25
N ASP A 85 3.09 0.10 -23.28
CA ASP A 85 4.42 0.64 -23.38
C ASP A 85 5.39 -0.43 -22.82
N THR A 86 5.42 -1.55 -23.54
CA THR A 86 6.31 -2.67 -23.24
C THR A 86 7.73 -2.25 -23.64
N ARG A 87 8.40 -1.48 -22.81
CA ARG A 87 9.84 -1.32 -22.95
C ARG A 87 10.46 -2.64 -22.52
N LEU A 88 10.89 -3.40 -23.51
CA LEU A 88 11.80 -4.53 -23.33
C LEU A 88 13.08 -3.99 -22.66
N LEU A 89 13.14 -4.10 -21.35
CA LEU A 89 14.37 -3.82 -20.63
C LEU A 89 15.20 -5.08 -20.66
N GLU A 90 16.17 -5.13 -21.61
CA GLU A 90 17.21 -6.16 -21.58
C GLU A 90 17.90 -6.09 -20.22
N ASN A 91 17.89 -7.21 -19.50
CA ASN A 91 18.59 -7.27 -18.24
C ASN A 91 20.08 -7.55 -18.50
N PRO A 92 20.97 -6.56 -18.33
CA PRO A 92 22.40 -6.71 -18.63
C PRO A 92 23.11 -7.75 -17.76
N TYR A 93 22.46 -8.23 -16.70
CA TYR A 93 23.03 -9.22 -15.77
C TYR A 93 22.73 -10.67 -16.17
N TYR A 94 21.76 -10.92 -17.06
CA TYR A 94 21.42 -12.26 -17.50
C TYR A 94 21.82 -12.46 -18.97
N PHE A 95 23.10 -12.77 -19.16
CA PHE A 95 23.66 -13.14 -20.45
C PHE A 95 23.16 -14.53 -20.86
N MET A 96 22.46 -14.61 -21.98
CA MET A 96 21.94 -15.88 -22.54
C MET A 96 22.87 -16.49 -23.57
N GLY A 97 23.60 -15.68 -24.31
CA GLY A 97 24.47 -16.18 -25.36
C GLY A 97 24.92 -15.09 -26.34
N VAL A 98 25.47 -15.52 -27.45
CA VAL A 98 25.89 -14.65 -28.55
C VAL A 98 25.28 -15.13 -29.86
N ARG A 99 24.93 -14.17 -30.73
CA ARG A 99 24.47 -14.38 -32.11
C ARG A 99 25.27 -13.52 -33.08
N ASP A 100 25.15 -13.81 -34.35
CA ASP A 100 25.69 -12.92 -35.37
C ASP A 100 25.09 -11.51 -35.24
N TYR A 101 25.94 -10.52 -35.40
CA TYR A 101 25.53 -9.09 -35.37
C TYR A 101 24.63 -8.80 -36.54
N ASP A 102 23.53 -8.10 -36.31
CA ASP A 102 22.60 -7.58 -37.31
C ASP A 102 22.76 -6.06 -37.39
N ASP A 103 22.58 -5.47 -38.60
CA ASP A 103 22.68 -4.03 -38.83
C ASP A 103 21.68 -3.21 -38.01
N ASN A 104 20.62 -3.84 -37.49
CA ASN A 104 19.67 -3.23 -36.58
C ASN A 104 20.13 -3.24 -35.10
N ASP A 105 21.22 -3.94 -34.77
CA ASP A 105 21.74 -3.98 -33.39
C ASP A 105 22.52 -2.68 -33.08
N THR A 106 22.41 -2.25 -31.83
CA THR A 106 23.22 -1.12 -31.35
C THR A 106 24.67 -1.58 -31.11
N PHE A 107 25.63 -0.71 -31.38
CA PHE A 107 27.08 -0.98 -31.20
C PHE A 107 27.41 -1.39 -29.76
N SER A 108 26.63 -0.96 -28.78
CA SER A 108 26.79 -1.33 -27.36
C SER A 108 26.55 -2.82 -27.06
N LYS A 109 25.84 -3.52 -27.96
CA LYS A 109 25.57 -4.96 -27.84
C LYS A 109 26.69 -5.85 -28.40
N ILE A 110 27.69 -5.29 -29.07
CA ILE A 110 28.78 -6.07 -29.64
C ILE A 110 29.54 -6.74 -28.52
N ASN A 111 29.66 -8.07 -28.62
CA ASN A 111 30.49 -8.88 -27.76
C ASN A 111 31.92 -9.00 -28.37
N TRP A 112 32.80 -8.12 -27.94
CA TRP A 112 34.16 -8.07 -28.46
C TRP A 112 34.96 -9.34 -28.25
N ASN A 113 34.74 -10.06 -27.14
CA ASN A 113 35.42 -11.32 -26.87
C ASN A 113 34.95 -12.41 -27.84
N ALA A 114 33.67 -12.54 -28.07
CA ALA A 114 33.12 -13.49 -29.02
C ALA A 114 33.51 -13.14 -30.47
N THR A 115 33.47 -11.83 -30.82
CA THR A 115 33.90 -11.32 -32.11
C THR A 115 35.35 -11.67 -32.42
N ALA A 116 36.24 -11.50 -31.43
CA ALA A 116 37.66 -11.87 -31.57
C ALA A 116 37.86 -13.38 -31.74
N ALA A 117 37.08 -14.20 -31.05
CA ALA A 117 37.16 -15.65 -31.12
C ALA A 117 36.60 -16.23 -32.43
N MET A 118 35.52 -15.63 -32.95
CA MET A 118 34.80 -16.13 -34.14
C MET A 118 35.24 -15.48 -35.45
N GLY A 119 36.02 -14.39 -35.39
CA GLY A 119 36.47 -13.65 -36.56
C GLY A 119 35.37 -12.92 -37.33
N ARG A 120 34.17 -12.77 -36.74
CA ARG A 120 33.02 -12.06 -37.28
C ARG A 120 32.30 -11.34 -36.14
N MET A 121 31.54 -10.26 -36.49
CA MET A 121 30.87 -9.47 -35.49
C MET A 121 29.77 -10.27 -34.81
N MET A 122 29.84 -10.33 -33.47
CA MET A 122 28.89 -11.05 -32.62
C MET A 122 28.17 -10.07 -31.68
N SER A 123 26.89 -10.29 -31.51
CA SER A 123 26.05 -9.51 -30.58
C SER A 123 25.70 -10.36 -29.36
N SER A 124 25.73 -9.75 -28.16
CA SER A 124 25.28 -10.39 -26.95
C SER A 124 23.76 -10.47 -26.92
N ILE A 125 23.25 -11.65 -26.54
CA ILE A 125 21.85 -11.88 -26.25
C ILE A 125 21.66 -11.84 -24.74
N TYR A 126 20.80 -10.98 -24.26
CA TYR A 126 20.39 -10.93 -22.87
C TYR A 126 18.95 -11.42 -22.74
N GLU A 127 18.59 -11.91 -21.55
CA GLU A 127 17.22 -12.31 -21.30
C GLU A 127 16.32 -11.08 -21.31
N ASP A 128 15.31 -11.10 -22.20
CA ASP A 128 14.24 -10.12 -22.21
C ASP A 128 13.28 -10.44 -21.05
N ARG A 129 13.52 -9.88 -19.88
CA ARG A 129 12.49 -9.85 -18.86
C ARG A 129 11.50 -8.77 -19.23
N ARG A 130 10.29 -9.17 -19.57
CA ARG A 130 9.13 -8.28 -19.61
C ARG A 130 8.84 -7.89 -18.18
N MET A 131 9.38 -6.78 -17.72
CA MET A 131 8.97 -6.17 -16.46
C MET A 131 7.65 -5.44 -16.73
N TYR A 132 6.57 -6.05 -16.30
CA TYR A 132 5.28 -5.38 -16.32
C TYR A 132 5.28 -4.31 -15.23
N ARG A 133 4.93 -3.08 -15.62
CA ARG A 133 4.64 -2.02 -14.67
C ARG A 133 3.16 -2.01 -14.42
N VAL A 134 2.76 -2.53 -13.28
CA VAL A 134 1.37 -2.58 -12.87
C VAL A 134 1.02 -1.29 -12.13
N GLN A 135 -0.05 -0.63 -12.52
CA GLN A 135 -0.59 0.50 -11.77
C GLN A 135 -1.97 0.14 -11.25
N LEU A 136 -2.10 0.00 -9.93
CA LEU A 136 -3.37 -0.22 -9.27
C LEU A 136 -4.05 1.14 -9.06
N VAL A 137 -5.18 1.35 -9.72
CA VAL A 137 -5.98 2.58 -9.57
C VAL A 137 -7.18 2.28 -8.70
N CYS A 138 -7.23 2.85 -7.51
CA CYS A 138 -8.28 2.64 -6.54
C CYS A 138 -9.28 3.77 -6.60
N GLU A 139 -10.50 3.46 -7.05
CA GLU A 139 -11.62 4.40 -7.07
C GLU A 139 -12.60 4.07 -5.94
N PHE A 140 -12.43 4.75 -4.81
CA PHE A 140 -13.35 4.60 -3.69
C PHE A 140 -14.71 5.22 -4.00
N PRO A 141 -15.80 4.58 -3.54
CA PRO A 141 -17.15 5.07 -3.79
C PRO A 141 -17.40 6.40 -3.09
N ASP A 142 -18.25 7.21 -3.71
CA ASP A 142 -18.75 8.43 -3.10
C ASP A 142 -19.56 8.12 -1.84
N ARG A 143 -19.60 9.06 -0.89
CA ARG A 143 -20.34 8.96 0.39
C ARG A 143 -21.83 8.69 0.25
N TYR A 144 -22.40 8.91 -0.93
CA TYR A 144 -23.82 8.70 -1.19
C TYR A 144 -24.18 7.22 -1.48
N VAL A 145 -23.18 6.34 -1.60
CA VAL A 145 -23.39 4.91 -1.78
C VAL A 145 -23.66 4.26 -0.42
N MET A 146 -24.67 3.40 -0.35
CA MET A 146 -24.95 2.62 0.87
C MET A 146 -23.73 1.75 1.19
N ASP A 147 -23.39 1.65 2.48
CA ASP A 147 -22.26 0.88 2.99
C ASP A 147 -20.89 1.25 2.39
N CYS A 148 -20.72 2.52 1.95
CA CYS A 148 -19.47 2.99 1.34
C CYS A 148 -18.24 2.71 2.20
N ASP A 149 -18.33 2.82 3.52
CA ASP A 149 -17.20 2.55 4.43
C ASP A 149 -16.81 1.07 4.41
N ALA A 150 -17.78 0.16 4.43
CA ALA A 150 -17.51 -1.28 4.40
C ALA A 150 -16.91 -1.71 3.04
N ILE A 151 -17.40 -1.13 1.95
CA ILE A 151 -16.88 -1.36 0.61
C ILE A 151 -15.44 -0.85 0.51
N ALA A 152 -15.19 0.37 0.98
CA ALA A 152 -13.85 0.96 0.95
C ALA A 152 -12.83 0.15 1.77
N GLU A 153 -13.22 -0.36 2.95
CA GLU A 153 -12.37 -1.23 3.76
C GLU A 153 -12.01 -2.53 3.05
N LYS A 154 -12.97 -3.15 2.37
CA LYS A 154 -12.71 -4.35 1.57
C LYS A 154 -11.83 -4.03 0.35
N MET A 155 -12.07 -2.92 -0.35
CA MET A 155 -11.21 -2.49 -1.46
C MET A 155 -9.76 -2.30 -1.01
N ILE A 156 -9.52 -1.68 0.14
CA ILE A 156 -8.19 -1.50 0.69
C ILE A 156 -7.54 -2.84 1.00
N THR A 157 -8.29 -3.78 1.60
CA THR A 157 -7.80 -5.15 1.85
C THR A 157 -7.38 -5.84 0.55
N VAL A 158 -8.22 -5.76 -0.49
CA VAL A 158 -7.95 -6.35 -1.81
C VAL A 158 -6.72 -5.72 -2.45
N VAL A 159 -6.63 -4.38 -2.48
CA VAL A 159 -5.48 -3.66 -3.06
C VAL A 159 -4.18 -4.03 -2.38
N CYS A 160 -4.15 -4.04 -1.04
CA CYS A 160 -2.95 -4.44 -0.28
C CYS A 160 -2.56 -5.89 -0.55
N SER A 161 -3.55 -6.78 -0.70
CA SER A 161 -3.32 -8.20 -0.97
C SER A 161 -2.77 -8.43 -2.38
N ILE A 162 -3.34 -7.76 -3.39
CA ILE A 162 -2.83 -7.79 -4.77
C ILE A 162 -1.43 -7.21 -4.84
N TYR A 163 -1.19 -6.05 -4.19
CA TYR A 163 0.13 -5.44 -4.13
C TYR A 163 1.17 -6.42 -3.58
N LYS A 164 0.87 -7.07 -2.45
CA LYS A 164 1.75 -8.07 -1.83
C LYS A 164 2.06 -9.23 -2.79
N SER A 165 1.04 -9.77 -3.47
CA SER A 165 1.20 -10.89 -4.39
C SER A 165 2.04 -10.52 -5.62
N LEU A 166 1.80 -9.35 -6.21
CA LEU A 166 2.56 -8.85 -7.35
C LEU A 166 4.02 -8.56 -6.98
N MET A 167 4.27 -7.95 -5.82
CA MET A 167 5.61 -7.72 -5.31
C MET A 167 6.36 -9.04 -5.05
N ALA A 168 5.68 -10.06 -4.52
CA ALA A 168 6.25 -11.39 -4.34
C ALA A 168 6.58 -12.08 -5.67
N ALA A 169 5.84 -11.79 -6.73
CA ALA A 169 6.12 -12.24 -8.10
C ALA A 169 7.28 -11.46 -8.77
N GLY A 170 7.77 -10.40 -8.12
CA GLY A 170 8.85 -9.55 -8.63
C GLY A 170 8.39 -8.49 -9.63
N GLU A 171 7.11 -8.16 -9.64
CA GLU A 171 6.54 -7.13 -10.51
C GLU A 171 6.71 -5.72 -9.90
N TYR A 172 6.83 -4.71 -10.76
CA TYR A 172 6.89 -3.31 -10.34
C TYR A 172 5.47 -2.76 -10.25
N VAL A 173 5.02 -2.48 -9.02
CA VAL A 173 3.65 -2.06 -8.74
C VAL A 173 3.62 -0.65 -8.18
N SER A 174 2.74 0.19 -8.71
CA SER A 174 2.39 1.49 -8.16
C SER A 174 0.92 1.52 -7.79
N ILE A 175 0.55 2.37 -6.84
CA ILE A 175 -0.84 2.55 -6.43
C ILE A 175 -1.21 4.02 -6.52
N ILE A 176 -2.38 4.29 -7.08
CA ILE A 176 -3.00 5.63 -7.09
C ILE A 176 -4.39 5.51 -6.51
N CYS A 177 -4.70 6.32 -5.51
CA CYS A 177 -6.02 6.37 -4.89
C CYS A 177 -6.68 7.73 -5.13
N ASN A 178 -7.99 7.73 -5.36
CA ASN A 178 -8.79 8.95 -5.42
C ASN A 178 -9.11 9.52 -4.01
N ALA A 179 -8.64 8.88 -2.95
CA ALA A 179 -8.80 9.32 -1.57
C ALA A 179 -7.52 9.96 -1.05
N ALA A 180 -7.68 10.90 -0.12
CA ALA A 180 -6.58 11.66 0.46
C ALA A 180 -6.03 10.99 1.73
N ASP A 181 -4.76 11.22 2.02
CA ASP A 181 -4.14 10.91 3.31
C ASP A 181 -4.72 11.84 4.39
N CYS A 182 -5.10 11.30 5.54
CA CYS A 182 -5.70 12.04 6.65
C CYS A 182 -4.76 13.07 7.32
N VAL A 183 -3.45 13.01 7.04
CA VAL A 183 -2.42 13.92 7.60
C VAL A 183 -2.01 14.97 6.59
N THR A 184 -1.69 14.55 5.36
CA THR A 184 -1.21 15.46 4.30
C THR A 184 -2.35 16.12 3.53
N HIS A 185 -3.54 15.51 3.55
CA HIS A 185 -4.71 15.90 2.74
C HIS A 185 -4.45 15.89 1.22
N GLU A 186 -3.41 15.17 0.80
CA GLU A 186 -3.07 14.96 -0.60
C GLU A 186 -3.51 13.56 -1.05
N PRO A 187 -3.78 13.36 -2.35
CA PRO A 187 -4.09 12.03 -2.89
C PRO A 187 -2.97 11.05 -2.59
N VAL A 188 -3.33 9.84 -2.22
CA VAL A 188 -2.33 8.80 -1.95
C VAL A 188 -1.81 8.24 -3.27
N VAL A 189 -0.52 8.47 -3.52
CA VAL A 189 0.23 7.95 -4.66
C VAL A 189 1.43 7.19 -4.11
N ILE A 190 1.53 5.91 -4.45
CA ILE A 190 2.62 5.02 -4.05
C ILE A 190 3.40 4.64 -5.29
N GLU A 191 4.67 4.96 -5.31
CA GLU A 191 5.56 4.69 -6.42
C GLU A 191 6.00 3.22 -6.49
N ASN A 192 6.52 2.82 -7.65
CA ASN A 192 7.01 1.48 -7.88
C ASN A 192 8.16 1.12 -6.92
N GLY A 193 8.12 -0.13 -6.41
CA GLY A 193 9.19 -0.67 -5.57
C GLY A 193 9.16 -0.17 -4.11
N THR A 194 8.07 0.44 -3.67
CA THR A 194 7.87 0.83 -2.28
C THR A 194 7.72 -0.41 -1.39
N ASP A 195 8.36 -0.41 -0.22
CA ASP A 195 8.25 -1.51 0.74
C ASP A 195 6.79 -1.68 1.20
N ILE A 196 6.39 -2.93 1.41
CA ILE A 196 5.02 -3.29 1.83
C ILE A 196 4.61 -2.59 3.13
N ASP A 197 5.52 -2.43 4.08
CA ASP A 197 5.22 -1.77 5.34
C ASP A 197 4.86 -0.29 5.16
N ILE A 198 5.54 0.40 4.24
CA ILE A 198 5.24 1.79 3.88
C ILE A 198 3.88 1.88 3.16
N VAL A 199 3.60 0.91 2.30
CA VAL A 199 2.30 0.82 1.62
C VAL A 199 1.17 0.64 2.62
N LEU A 200 1.32 -0.30 3.56
CA LEU A 200 0.32 -0.56 4.59
C LEU A 200 0.10 0.66 5.50
N GLU A 201 1.17 1.39 5.84
CA GLU A 201 1.07 2.62 6.61
C GLU A 201 0.32 3.70 5.83
N SER A 202 0.63 3.90 4.56
CA SER A 202 -0.06 4.86 3.69
C SER A 202 -1.53 4.49 3.52
N MET A 203 -1.83 3.21 3.29
CA MET A 203 -3.20 2.70 3.20
C MET A 203 -3.98 2.81 4.51
N ALA A 204 -3.30 2.70 5.67
CA ALA A 204 -3.93 2.92 6.96
C ALA A 204 -4.39 4.37 7.17
N ARG A 205 -3.71 5.34 6.56
CA ARG A 205 -4.00 6.77 6.67
C ARG A 205 -5.04 7.28 5.69
N ILE A 206 -5.51 6.47 4.75
CA ILE A 206 -6.52 6.89 3.77
C ILE A 206 -7.81 7.30 4.46
N ASP A 207 -8.24 8.53 4.17
CA ASP A 207 -9.57 9.04 4.51
C ASP A 207 -10.54 8.80 3.34
N THR A 208 -11.31 7.73 3.44
CA THR A 208 -12.31 7.34 2.43
C THR A 208 -13.45 8.35 2.31
N ALA A 209 -13.55 9.27 3.26
CA ALA A 209 -14.55 10.33 3.25
C ALA A 209 -14.15 11.53 2.38
N SER A 210 -12.89 11.61 1.97
CA SER A 210 -12.31 12.74 1.22
C SER A 210 -11.86 12.25 -0.16
N THR A 211 -12.83 12.03 -1.06
CA THR A 211 -12.55 11.54 -2.43
C THR A 211 -12.37 12.70 -3.41
N ILE A 212 -11.43 12.53 -4.35
CA ILE A 212 -11.11 13.47 -5.43
C ILE A 212 -11.47 12.79 -6.75
N LYS A 213 -11.88 13.55 -7.76
CA LYS A 213 -12.16 12.97 -9.09
C LYS A 213 -10.91 12.38 -9.71
N THR A 214 -10.94 11.09 -10.01
CA THR A 214 -9.81 10.29 -10.53
C THR A 214 -9.26 10.78 -11.86
N ALA A 215 -10.07 11.42 -12.71
CA ALA A 215 -9.64 11.94 -14.00
C ALA A 215 -8.44 12.90 -13.93
N ALA A 216 -8.28 13.61 -12.79
CA ALA A 216 -7.14 14.52 -12.57
C ALA A 216 -5.83 13.78 -12.21
N LEU A 217 -5.92 12.51 -11.81
CA LEU A 217 -4.77 11.72 -11.37
C LEU A 217 -4.18 10.87 -12.51
N GLN A 218 -4.98 10.55 -13.53
CA GLN A 218 -4.60 9.65 -14.62
C GLN A 218 -3.64 10.26 -15.65
N GLU A 219 -3.54 11.59 -15.73
CA GLU A 219 -2.72 12.27 -16.76
C GLU A 219 -1.21 12.12 -16.57
N LYS A 220 -0.72 11.59 -15.44
CA LYS A 220 0.71 11.71 -15.08
C LYS A 220 1.58 10.48 -15.30
N GLN A 221 1.03 9.30 -15.60
CA GLN A 221 1.87 8.08 -15.68
C GLN A 221 1.47 7.17 -16.85
N SER A 222 2.47 6.73 -17.64
CA SER A 222 2.34 5.70 -18.69
C SER A 222 2.64 4.31 -18.08
N GLY A 223 1.81 3.31 -18.36
CA GLY A 223 1.98 1.91 -17.93
C GLY A 223 0.68 1.12 -18.03
N GLU A 224 0.74 -0.20 -17.80
CA GLU A 224 -0.45 -1.02 -17.63
C GLU A 224 -1.21 -0.56 -16.39
N LYS A 225 -2.52 -0.34 -16.52
CA LYS A 225 -3.36 0.19 -15.46
C LYS A 225 -4.44 -0.81 -15.12
N TYR A 226 -4.51 -1.21 -13.87
CA TYR A 226 -5.59 -2.04 -13.33
C TYR A 226 -6.50 -1.17 -12.46
N PHE A 227 -7.76 -1.10 -12.82
CA PHE A 227 -8.75 -0.32 -12.09
C PHE A 227 -9.43 -1.18 -11.02
N ILE A 228 -9.36 -0.76 -9.77
CA ILE A 228 -10.16 -1.34 -8.69
C ILE A 228 -11.25 -0.33 -8.31
N ASN A 229 -12.44 -0.57 -8.83
CA ASN A 229 -13.63 0.24 -8.56
C ASN A 229 -14.76 -0.64 -8.02
N LEU A 230 -15.95 -0.08 -7.83
CA LEU A 230 -17.13 -0.81 -7.36
C LEU A 230 -17.51 -2.01 -8.23
N SER A 231 -17.35 -1.90 -9.55
CA SER A 231 -17.66 -3.02 -10.47
C SER A 231 -16.67 -4.17 -10.33
N THR A 232 -15.40 -3.85 -10.13
CA THR A 232 -14.36 -4.83 -9.85
C THR A 232 -14.57 -5.48 -8.48
N TYR A 233 -14.97 -4.68 -7.47
CA TYR A 233 -15.26 -5.20 -6.15
C TYR A 233 -16.38 -6.24 -6.15
N SER A 234 -17.40 -6.12 -7.00
CA SER A 234 -18.48 -7.11 -7.10
C SER A 234 -18.01 -8.50 -7.56
N ALA A 235 -16.83 -8.58 -8.20
CA ALA A 235 -16.23 -9.84 -8.61
C ALA A 235 -15.54 -10.58 -7.45
N PHE A 236 -15.19 -9.87 -6.35
CA PHE A 236 -14.56 -10.45 -5.15
C PHE A 236 -15.56 -10.72 -4.01
N SER A 237 -16.82 -10.39 -4.16
CA SER A 237 -17.87 -10.62 -3.18
C SER A 237 -18.62 -11.92 -3.44
#